data_fa0467479257fc3c1b612f28a758c6a6
#
_entry.id   fa0467479257fc3c1b612f28a758c6a6
#
_cell.length_a   1.000
_cell.length_b   1.000
_cell.length_c   1.000
_cell.angle_alpha   90.00
_cell.angle_beta   90.00
_cell.angle_gamma   90.00
#
_symmetry.space_group_name_H-M   'P 1'
#
loop_
_entity.id
_entity.type
_entity.pdbx_description
1 polymer ?
#
loop_
_entity_poly.entity_id
_entity_poly.type
_entity_poly.pdbx_seq_one_letter_code
_entity_poly.pdbx_strand_id
1 'polypeptide(L)'
;MALVEQIQKDLIEAMKARDELRASVLRMVKTALKMKEVEKTRPLDDAESIQVLQTLVKQRRESIEQFTKGGRQDLADKEAKEIAVLDTYLPAAPSDEELAAAIEAAIAETAATSPKQMGAVIKAARARLEGKAIDGKLLSDRVRQRLEKAAS
;
A
#
# COMPACT_ATOMS: atom_id res chain seq x y z
N MET A 1 -16.68 -13.70 -3.03
CA MET A 1 -16.34 -13.89 -1.62
C MET A 1 -15.73 -12.62 -1.07
N ALA A 2 -16.21 -12.14 0.07
CA ALA A 2 -15.64 -10.96 0.71
C ALA A 2 -14.19 -11.19 1.10
N LEU A 3 -13.37 -10.14 1.06
CA LEU A 3 -11.95 -10.24 1.38
C LEU A 3 -11.70 -10.80 2.79
N VAL A 4 -12.51 -10.38 3.76
CA VAL A 4 -12.42 -10.88 5.15
C VAL A 4 -12.62 -12.40 5.20
N GLU A 5 -13.58 -12.91 4.45
CA GLU A 5 -13.86 -14.34 4.37
C GLU A 5 -12.72 -15.10 3.69
N GLN A 6 -12.17 -14.54 2.63
CA GLN A 6 -11.04 -15.15 1.92
C GLN A 6 -9.80 -15.25 2.82
N ILE A 7 -9.52 -14.20 3.59
CA ILE A 7 -8.40 -14.19 4.54
C ILE A 7 -8.59 -15.27 5.61
N GLN A 8 -9.80 -15.40 6.14
CA GLN A 8 -10.08 -16.43 7.14
C GLN A 8 -9.89 -17.84 6.58
N LYS A 9 -10.38 -18.09 5.38
CA LYS A 9 -10.18 -19.37 4.68
C LYS A 9 -8.70 -19.66 4.47
N ASP A 10 -7.95 -18.67 3.99
CA ASP A 10 -6.52 -18.82 3.72
C ASP A 10 -5.72 -19.04 5.00
N LEU A 11 -6.14 -18.45 6.12
CA LEU A 11 -5.52 -18.71 7.42
C LEU A 11 -5.68 -20.18 7.81
N ILE A 12 -6.86 -20.74 7.64
CA ILE A 12 -7.11 -22.15 7.92
C ILE A 12 -6.23 -23.04 7.04
N GLU A 13 -6.13 -22.71 5.76
CA GLU A 13 -5.28 -23.45 4.81
C GLU A 13 -3.81 -23.37 5.20
N ALA A 14 -3.33 -22.19 5.58
CA ALA A 14 -1.94 -22.00 6.02
C ALA A 14 -1.63 -22.82 7.28
N MET A 15 -2.57 -22.86 8.22
CA MET A 15 -2.42 -23.66 9.44
C MET A 15 -2.36 -25.15 9.12
N LYS A 16 -3.21 -25.64 8.23
CA LYS A 16 -3.21 -27.04 7.80
C LYS A 16 -1.92 -27.42 7.06
N ALA A 17 -1.40 -26.49 6.25
CA ALA A 17 -0.15 -26.68 5.50
C ALA A 17 1.09 -26.47 6.36
N ARG A 18 0.94 -26.07 7.61
CA ARG A 18 2.04 -25.73 8.53
C ARG A 18 2.95 -24.62 7.99
N ASP A 19 2.38 -23.71 7.23
CA ASP A 19 3.04 -22.51 6.74
C ASP A 19 2.97 -21.45 7.85
N GLU A 20 3.95 -21.47 8.73
CA GLU A 20 3.97 -20.64 9.94
C GLU A 20 4.04 -19.15 9.64
N LEU A 21 4.84 -18.75 8.66
CA LEU A 21 4.95 -17.35 8.25
C LEU A 21 3.61 -16.82 7.78
N ARG A 22 3.01 -17.52 6.84
CA ARG A 22 1.72 -17.11 6.27
C ARG A 22 0.62 -17.11 7.33
N ALA A 23 0.56 -18.15 8.16
CA ALA A 23 -0.42 -18.22 9.25
C ALA A 23 -0.26 -17.08 10.24
N SER A 24 0.97 -16.74 10.61
CA SER A 24 1.26 -15.64 11.54
C SER A 24 0.80 -14.30 10.97
N VAL A 25 1.12 -14.02 9.71
CA VAL A 25 0.70 -12.78 9.04
C VAL A 25 -0.82 -12.70 8.94
N LEU A 26 -1.48 -13.79 8.54
CA LEU A 26 -2.94 -13.81 8.39
C LEU A 26 -3.67 -13.69 9.72
N ARG A 27 -3.12 -14.23 10.82
CA ARG A 27 -3.68 -13.99 12.16
C ARG A 27 -3.64 -12.51 12.52
N MET A 28 -2.54 -11.86 12.23
CA MET A 28 -2.37 -10.43 12.49
C MET A 28 -3.33 -9.60 11.66
N VAL A 29 -3.51 -9.95 10.38
CA VAL A 29 -4.48 -9.31 9.50
C VAL A 29 -5.90 -9.46 10.07
N LYS A 30 -6.25 -10.68 10.46
CA LYS A 30 -7.56 -10.97 11.05
C LYS A 30 -7.82 -10.12 12.29
N THR A 31 -6.83 -9.99 13.16
CA THR A 31 -6.92 -9.16 14.36
C THR A 31 -7.12 -7.69 13.99
N ALA A 32 -6.34 -7.17 13.05
CA ALA A 32 -6.46 -5.78 12.62
C ALA A 32 -7.83 -5.48 12.01
N LEU A 33 -8.35 -6.40 11.19
CA LEU A 33 -9.68 -6.26 10.59
C LEU A 33 -10.77 -6.28 11.67
N LYS A 34 -10.64 -7.17 12.64
CA LYS A 34 -11.60 -7.27 13.74
C LYS A 34 -11.62 -6.00 14.60
N MET A 35 -10.46 -5.45 14.90
CA MET A 35 -10.35 -4.19 15.64
C MET A 35 -11.03 -3.06 14.89
N LYS A 36 -10.88 -3.01 13.58
CA LYS A 36 -11.52 -1.99 12.75
C LYS A 36 -13.04 -2.15 12.70
N GLU A 37 -13.52 -3.39 12.65
CA GLU A 37 -14.97 -3.68 12.73
C GLU A 37 -15.55 -3.20 14.05
N VAL A 38 -14.86 -3.44 15.16
CA VAL A 38 -15.29 -2.98 16.49
C VAL A 38 -15.36 -1.46 16.54
N GLU A 39 -14.32 -0.79 16.02
CA GLU A 39 -14.27 0.67 15.96
C GLU A 39 -15.44 1.24 15.15
N LYS A 40 -15.76 0.64 14.02
CA LYS A 40 -16.86 1.08 13.15
C LYS A 40 -18.23 0.56 13.55
N THR A 41 -18.27 -0.40 14.48
CA THR A 41 -19.50 -1.06 14.95
C THR A 41 -20.30 -1.73 13.83
N ARG A 42 -19.64 -2.22 12.81
CA ARG A 42 -20.22 -2.95 11.68
C ARG A 42 -19.15 -3.75 10.93
N PRO A 43 -19.56 -4.73 10.11
CA PRO A 43 -18.61 -5.43 9.24
C PRO A 43 -17.94 -4.47 8.27
N LEU A 44 -16.69 -4.78 7.88
CA LEU A 44 -15.96 -3.99 6.88
C LEU A 44 -16.33 -4.46 5.47
N ASP A 45 -16.44 -3.50 4.55
CA ASP A 45 -16.49 -3.82 3.13
C ASP A 45 -15.06 -4.08 2.59
N ASP A 46 -14.96 -4.49 1.33
CA ASP A 46 -13.67 -4.82 0.74
C ASP A 46 -12.75 -3.61 0.63
N ALA A 47 -13.28 -2.43 0.33
CA ALA A 47 -12.48 -1.21 0.25
C ALA A 47 -11.85 -0.86 1.60
N GLU A 48 -12.63 -0.97 2.69
CA GLU A 48 -12.14 -0.74 4.04
C GLU A 48 -11.11 -1.80 4.46
N SER A 49 -11.35 -3.05 4.09
CA SER A 49 -10.41 -4.15 4.35
C SER A 49 -9.08 -3.92 3.63
N ILE A 50 -9.12 -3.48 2.39
CA ILE A 50 -7.91 -3.12 1.62
C ILE A 50 -7.15 -1.99 2.31
N GLN A 51 -7.83 -0.97 2.83
CA GLN A 51 -7.18 0.12 3.56
C GLN A 51 -6.44 -0.39 4.80
N VAL A 52 -7.03 -1.32 5.54
CA VAL A 52 -6.36 -1.93 6.70
C VAL A 52 -5.09 -2.64 6.25
N LEU A 53 -5.14 -3.43 5.18
CA LEU A 53 -3.98 -4.13 4.63
C LEU A 53 -2.90 -3.16 4.15
N GLN A 54 -3.28 -2.08 3.50
CA GLN A 54 -2.35 -1.04 3.04
C GLN A 54 -1.62 -0.39 4.21
N THR A 55 -2.32 -0.14 5.32
CA THR A 55 -1.72 0.40 6.54
C THR A 55 -0.70 -0.58 7.12
N LEU A 56 -1.02 -1.86 7.14
CA LEU A 56 -0.09 -2.90 7.61
C LEU A 56 1.17 -2.97 6.74
N VAL A 57 1.02 -2.85 5.43
CA VAL A 57 2.18 -2.80 4.51
C VAL A 57 3.03 -1.56 4.77
N LYS A 58 2.40 -0.41 4.92
CA LYS A 58 3.11 0.85 5.21
C LYS A 58 3.94 0.75 6.48
N GLN A 59 3.36 0.22 7.55
CA GLN A 59 4.05 0.03 8.82
C GLN A 59 5.29 -0.88 8.66
N ARG A 60 5.18 -1.93 7.86
CA ARG A 60 6.28 -2.84 7.59
C ARG A 60 7.38 -2.19 6.75
N ARG A 61 7.03 -1.37 5.79
CA ARG A 61 8.02 -0.62 5.01
C ARG A 61 8.81 0.34 5.89
N GLU A 62 8.13 1.01 6.82
CA GLU A 62 8.78 1.89 7.80
C GLU A 62 9.74 1.09 8.70
N SER A 63 9.31 -0.10 9.15
CA SER A 63 10.14 -1.00 9.94
C SER A 63 11.36 -1.48 9.17
N ILE A 64 11.21 -1.85 7.91
CA ILE A 64 12.33 -2.25 7.03
C ILE A 64 13.36 -1.13 6.95
N GLU A 65 12.92 0.10 6.76
CA GLU A 65 13.81 1.25 6.69
C GLU A 65 14.60 1.41 7.99
N GLN A 66 13.94 1.31 9.13
CA GLN A 66 14.59 1.42 10.44
C GLN A 66 15.55 0.27 10.71
N PHE A 67 15.16 -0.95 10.42
CA PHE A 67 16.03 -2.12 10.61
C PHE A 67 17.25 -2.07 9.70
N THR A 68 17.08 -1.64 8.46
CA THR A 68 18.19 -1.49 7.51
C THR A 68 19.19 -0.44 8.01
N LYS A 69 18.68 0.71 8.49
CA LYS A 69 19.53 1.76 9.07
C LYS A 69 20.26 1.28 10.34
N GLY A 70 19.63 0.41 11.11
CA GLY A 70 20.18 -0.15 12.34
C GLY A 70 21.10 -1.35 12.12
N GLY A 71 21.35 -1.74 10.86
CA GLY A 71 22.21 -2.90 10.55
C GLY A 71 21.54 -4.25 10.80
N ARG A 72 20.23 -4.31 10.93
CA ARG A 72 19.49 -5.54 11.19
C ARG A 72 18.78 -6.01 9.93
N GLN A 73 19.57 -6.40 8.94
CA GLN A 73 19.04 -6.88 7.66
C GLN A 73 18.19 -8.15 7.82
N ASP A 74 18.49 -8.99 8.80
CA ASP A 74 17.69 -10.18 9.15
C ASP A 74 16.23 -9.82 9.47
N LEU A 75 16.03 -8.78 10.27
CA LEU A 75 14.69 -8.31 10.62
C LEU A 75 14.01 -7.59 9.46
N ALA A 76 14.76 -6.83 8.67
CA ALA A 76 14.25 -6.18 7.46
C ALA A 76 13.74 -7.24 6.46
N ASP A 77 14.49 -8.32 6.26
CA ASP A 77 14.12 -9.40 5.34
C ASP A 77 12.86 -10.12 5.81
N LYS A 78 12.71 -10.32 7.12
CA LYS A 78 11.49 -10.90 7.69
C LYS A 78 10.27 -10.04 7.39
N GLU A 79 10.37 -8.72 7.60
CA GLU A 79 9.28 -7.79 7.29
C GLU A 79 8.94 -7.82 5.79
N ALA A 80 9.95 -7.91 4.92
CA ALA A 80 9.74 -7.98 3.48
C ALA A 80 8.97 -9.23 3.07
N LYS A 81 9.24 -10.38 3.72
CA LYS A 81 8.49 -11.61 3.49
C LYS A 81 7.04 -11.49 3.93
N GLU A 82 6.78 -10.77 5.03
CA GLU A 82 5.42 -10.50 5.50
C GLU A 82 4.66 -9.62 4.52
N ILE A 83 5.32 -8.60 3.95
CA ILE A 83 4.73 -7.76 2.91
C ILE A 83 4.32 -8.60 1.70
N ALA A 84 5.14 -9.56 1.29
CA ALA A 84 4.82 -10.44 0.16
C ALA A 84 3.50 -11.19 0.37
N VAL A 85 3.23 -11.64 1.60
CA VAL A 85 1.94 -12.27 1.94
C VAL A 85 0.79 -11.27 1.82
N LEU A 86 0.96 -10.07 2.36
CA LEU A 86 -0.08 -9.01 2.33
C LEU A 86 -0.38 -8.58 0.90
N ASP A 87 0.64 -8.46 0.06
CA ASP A 87 0.50 -8.01 -1.33
C ASP A 87 -0.37 -8.95 -2.18
N THR A 88 -0.48 -10.23 -1.80
CA THR A 88 -1.35 -11.18 -2.53
C THR A 88 -2.82 -10.78 -2.47
N TYR A 89 -3.22 -9.96 -1.52
CA TYR A 89 -4.60 -9.50 -1.34
C TYR A 89 -4.83 -8.08 -1.85
N LEU A 90 -3.77 -7.38 -2.23
CA LEU A 90 -3.87 -5.98 -2.65
C LEU A 90 -3.92 -5.85 -4.16
N PRO A 91 -4.56 -4.78 -4.69
CA PRO A 91 -4.48 -4.46 -6.10
C PRO A 91 -3.03 -4.30 -6.52
N ALA A 92 -2.72 -4.60 -7.77
CA ALA A 92 -1.38 -4.40 -8.30
C ALA A 92 -0.98 -2.93 -8.21
N ALA A 93 0.28 -2.67 -7.85
CA ALA A 93 0.83 -1.32 -7.90
C ALA A 93 1.00 -0.90 -9.37
N PRO A 94 0.89 0.41 -9.69
CA PRO A 94 1.16 0.86 -11.04
C PRO A 94 2.64 0.63 -11.37
N SER A 95 2.93 0.32 -12.64
CA SER A 95 4.30 0.26 -13.12
C SER A 95 4.91 1.68 -13.12
N ASP A 96 6.24 1.77 -13.20
CA ASP A 96 6.90 3.08 -13.31
C ASP A 96 6.40 3.85 -14.52
N GLU A 97 6.14 3.16 -15.63
CA GLU A 97 5.60 3.77 -16.84
C GLU A 97 4.18 4.30 -16.65
N GLU A 98 3.32 3.51 -16.02
CA GLU A 98 1.95 3.93 -15.70
C GLU A 98 1.95 5.12 -14.74
N LEU A 99 2.81 5.09 -13.74
CA LEU A 99 2.94 6.17 -12.77
C LEU A 99 3.41 7.46 -13.45
N ALA A 100 4.46 7.38 -14.27
CA ALA A 100 4.99 8.53 -15.01
C ALA A 100 3.93 9.10 -15.97
N ALA A 101 3.22 8.25 -16.70
CA ALA A 101 2.17 8.69 -17.62
C ALA A 101 1.02 9.39 -16.89
N ALA A 102 0.61 8.88 -15.73
CA ALA A 102 -0.44 9.50 -14.92
C ALA A 102 -0.02 10.87 -14.41
N ILE A 103 1.24 11.01 -13.98
CA ILE A 103 1.78 12.29 -13.52
C ILE A 103 1.83 13.31 -14.64
N GLU A 104 2.34 12.93 -15.82
CA GLU A 104 2.39 13.83 -16.98
C GLU A 104 1.01 14.29 -17.42
N ALA A 105 0.05 13.37 -17.46
CA ALA A 105 -1.34 13.71 -17.77
C ALA A 105 -1.96 14.64 -16.73
N ALA A 106 -1.67 14.40 -15.43
CA ALA A 106 -2.14 15.24 -14.35
C ALA A 106 -1.56 16.66 -14.42
N ILE A 107 -0.29 16.79 -14.79
CA ILE A 107 0.36 18.09 -15.00
C ILE A 107 -0.31 18.83 -16.15
N ALA A 108 -0.56 18.15 -17.25
CA ALA A 108 -1.26 18.75 -18.40
C ALA A 108 -2.67 19.19 -18.03
N GLU A 109 -3.41 18.38 -17.30
CA GLU A 109 -4.79 18.67 -16.87
C GLU A 109 -4.85 19.87 -15.92
N THR A 110 -3.90 19.97 -14.97
CA THR A 110 -3.88 21.04 -13.98
C THR A 110 -3.09 22.26 -14.42
N ALA A 111 -2.38 22.19 -15.53
CA ALA A 111 -1.47 23.23 -16.02
C ALA A 111 -0.40 23.64 -15.00
N ALA A 112 0.01 22.70 -14.14
CA ALA A 112 0.98 22.94 -13.08
C ALA A 112 2.37 23.22 -13.63
N THR A 113 3.06 24.22 -13.02
CA THR A 113 4.40 24.65 -13.45
C THR A 113 5.41 24.67 -12.31
N SER A 114 4.98 24.48 -11.08
CA SER A 114 5.87 24.52 -9.91
C SER A 114 5.42 23.58 -8.79
N PRO A 115 6.31 23.25 -7.85
CA PRO A 115 5.97 22.42 -6.69
C PRO A 115 4.84 22.95 -5.82
N LYS A 116 4.54 24.23 -5.88
CA LYS A 116 3.40 24.84 -5.15
C LYS A 116 2.06 24.23 -5.56
N GLN A 117 1.97 23.66 -6.75
CA GLN A 117 0.76 23.07 -7.32
C GLN A 117 0.70 21.54 -7.13
N MET A 118 1.62 21.00 -6.35
CA MET A 118 1.79 19.58 -6.11
C MET A 118 0.51 18.88 -5.64
N GLY A 119 -0.26 19.51 -4.74
CA GLY A 119 -1.51 18.93 -4.24
C GLY A 119 -2.53 18.64 -5.33
N ALA A 120 -2.70 19.58 -6.26
CA ALA A 120 -3.62 19.42 -7.39
C ALA A 120 -3.16 18.30 -8.34
N VAL A 121 -1.86 18.23 -8.59
CA VAL A 121 -1.27 17.18 -9.46
C VAL A 121 -1.43 15.80 -8.82
N ILE A 122 -1.17 15.68 -7.52
CA ILE A 122 -1.34 14.41 -6.79
C ILE A 122 -2.78 13.93 -6.88
N LYS A 123 -3.73 14.80 -6.64
CA LYS A 123 -5.17 14.48 -6.72
C LYS A 123 -5.55 13.99 -8.11
N ALA A 124 -5.12 14.69 -9.16
CA ALA A 124 -5.42 14.33 -10.54
C ALA A 124 -4.74 13.02 -10.94
N ALA A 125 -3.50 12.78 -10.50
CA ALA A 125 -2.79 11.54 -10.76
C ALA A 125 -3.46 10.35 -10.07
N ARG A 126 -3.90 10.51 -8.82
CA ARG A 126 -4.63 9.47 -8.10
C ARG A 126 -5.92 9.05 -8.82
N ALA A 127 -6.65 10.02 -9.36
CA ALA A 127 -7.86 9.74 -10.12
C ALA A 127 -7.57 8.88 -11.36
N ARG A 128 -6.45 9.11 -12.02
CA ARG A 128 -6.03 8.35 -13.20
C ARG A 128 -5.51 6.95 -12.85
N LEU A 129 -5.06 6.75 -11.62
CA LEU A 129 -4.53 5.48 -11.12
C LEU A 129 -5.56 4.71 -10.27
N GLU A 130 -6.82 5.08 -10.37
CA GLU A 130 -7.90 4.42 -9.64
C GLU A 130 -7.88 2.90 -9.89
N GLY A 131 -8.06 2.12 -8.84
CA GLY A 131 -7.99 0.66 -8.90
C GLY A 131 -6.59 0.07 -8.73
N LYS A 132 -5.55 0.90 -8.64
CA LYS A 132 -4.18 0.46 -8.37
C LYS A 132 -3.81 0.74 -6.92
N ALA A 133 -2.88 -0.04 -6.39
CA ALA A 133 -2.32 0.21 -5.05
C ALA A 133 -1.27 1.32 -5.16
N ILE A 134 -1.54 2.47 -4.55
CA ILE A 134 -0.67 3.64 -4.67
C ILE A 134 0.09 3.85 -3.37
N ASP A 135 1.43 3.89 -3.48
CA ASP A 135 2.28 4.36 -2.41
C ASP A 135 2.27 5.90 -2.44
N GLY A 136 1.60 6.50 -1.46
CA GLY A 136 1.42 7.96 -1.41
C GLY A 136 2.75 8.72 -1.32
N LYS A 137 3.72 8.19 -0.60
CA LYS A 137 5.05 8.81 -0.49
C LYS A 137 5.77 8.79 -1.84
N LEU A 138 5.76 7.64 -2.52
CA LEU A 138 6.39 7.51 -3.83
C LEU A 138 5.74 8.47 -4.84
N LEU A 139 4.42 8.53 -4.86
CA LEU A 139 3.68 9.44 -5.74
C LEU A 139 4.05 10.89 -5.45
N SER A 140 4.04 11.30 -4.18
CA SER A 140 4.42 12.66 -3.79
C SER A 140 5.84 13.01 -4.20
N ASP A 141 6.78 12.10 -3.98
CA ASP A 141 8.20 12.31 -4.33
C ASP A 141 8.36 12.45 -5.85
N ARG A 142 7.70 11.59 -6.63
CA ARG A 142 7.77 11.64 -8.09
C ARG A 142 7.14 12.92 -8.65
N VAL A 143 6.01 13.35 -8.11
CA VAL A 143 5.34 14.58 -8.51
C VAL A 143 6.24 15.79 -8.20
N ARG A 144 6.80 15.84 -6.99
CA ARG A 144 7.69 16.93 -6.59
C ARG A 144 8.91 17.03 -7.50
N GLN A 145 9.58 15.91 -7.74
CA GLN A 145 10.76 15.86 -8.62
C GLN A 145 10.44 16.34 -10.03
N ARG A 146 9.30 15.92 -10.55
CA ARG A 146 8.89 16.33 -11.89
C ARG A 146 8.58 17.83 -11.97
N LEU A 147 7.92 18.39 -10.97
CA LEU A 147 7.58 19.81 -10.92
C LEU A 147 8.83 20.68 -10.65
N GLU A 148 9.76 20.22 -9.85
CA GLU A 148 11.05 20.90 -9.65
C GLU A 148 11.82 20.99 -10.98
N LYS A 149 11.81 19.94 -11.76
CA LYS A 149 12.44 19.90 -13.07
C LYS A 149 11.77 20.89 -14.05
N ALA A 150 10.45 21.01 -13.98
CA ALA A 150 9.70 21.94 -14.83
C ALA A 150 9.96 23.40 -14.45
N ALA A 151 10.24 23.66 -13.16
CA ALA A 151 10.50 25.02 -12.65
C ALA A 151 11.93 25.52 -12.86
N SER A 152 12.86 24.64 -13.21
CA SER A 152 14.29 25.00 -13.41
C SER A 152 14.59 25.50 -14.81
#